data_79d52bd09a75646edbd238f0e8c946e4
#
_entry.id   79d52bd09a75646edbd238f0e8c946e4
#
_cell.length_a   1.000
_cell.length_b   1.000
_cell.length_c   1.000
_cell.angle_alpha   90.00
_cell.angle_beta   90.00
_cell.angle_gamma   90.00
#
_symmetry.space_group_name_H-M   'P 1'
#
loop_
_entity.id
_entity.type
_entity.pdbx_description
1 polymer ?
#
loop_
_entity_poly.entity_id
_entity_poly.type
_entity_poly.pdbx_seq_one_letter_code
_entity_poly.pdbx_strand_id
1 'polypeptide(L)'
;VGQKNSRGLANVLWIVDEFEQVIARSTMEHSILAPLLQTLYESDRFEYTTVTRNIRVTNAYLSLLSSSTIDTFASMWEKRLTEGGLLNRLWLVAPHPAKKLVLPPELGAEGERLKEDLRELIWSLEQGPVIKMGGVERRLAAEINTHKIPLTTKALDLWTAFYLEEFPILTEEAPEAARRLETYGLRFALLTALSRKEFEGVSRDTLERVIALLKYEFSVRKALKPLDAKSDTAKIEQLICRKLCEGQLTKRDLYRSISGHRYGAGLFERALDNLARIGFIHIERKGKQALITLVDTLD
;
A
#
# COMPACT_ATOMS: atom_id res chain seq x y z
N VAL A 1 15.21 8.53 -9.59
CA VAL A 1 15.75 9.40 -10.65
C VAL A 1 14.61 10.25 -11.14
N GLY A 2 14.74 11.58 -11.05
CA GLY A 2 13.74 12.53 -11.55
C GLY A 2 14.22 13.12 -12.86
N GLN A 3 13.40 13.12 -13.90
CA GLN A 3 13.66 13.84 -15.13
C GLN A 3 12.70 15.03 -15.24
N LYS A 4 13.24 16.23 -15.46
CA LYS A 4 12.47 17.35 -15.98
C LYS A 4 12.35 17.16 -17.50
N ASN A 5 11.12 17.02 -17.98
CA ASN A 5 10.90 17.05 -19.43
C ASN A 5 10.85 18.50 -19.93
N SER A 6 10.83 18.67 -21.26
CA SER A 6 10.76 19.99 -21.94
C SER A 6 9.54 20.85 -21.55
N ARG A 7 8.57 20.28 -20.84
CA ARG A 7 7.34 20.94 -20.36
C ARG A 7 7.43 21.37 -18.89
N GLY A 8 8.59 21.23 -18.24
CA GLY A 8 8.77 21.57 -16.84
C GLY A 8 8.09 20.61 -15.86
N LEU A 9 7.65 19.43 -16.31
CA LEU A 9 7.10 18.37 -15.47
C LEU A 9 8.23 17.62 -14.78
N ALA A 10 8.07 17.33 -13.48
CA ALA A 10 8.99 16.52 -12.71
C ALA A 10 8.32 15.17 -12.38
N ASN A 11 8.65 14.13 -13.14
CA ASN A 11 8.23 12.78 -12.83
C ASN A 11 9.31 12.08 -12.01
N VAL A 12 8.99 11.66 -10.81
CA VAL A 12 9.91 11.02 -9.89
C VAL A 12 9.40 9.63 -9.55
N LEU A 13 10.17 8.61 -9.86
CA LEU A 13 10.01 7.27 -9.29
C LEU A 13 11.03 7.10 -8.18
N TRP A 14 10.56 6.99 -6.96
CA TRP A 14 11.39 6.75 -5.79
C TRP A 14 11.30 5.28 -5.39
N ILE A 15 12.39 4.55 -5.60
CA ILE A 15 12.50 3.14 -5.22
C ILE A 15 13.31 3.08 -3.93
N VAL A 16 12.75 2.47 -2.90
CA VAL A 16 13.38 2.27 -1.59
C VAL A 16 13.20 0.81 -1.20
N ASP A 17 14.29 0.09 -1.01
CA ASP A 17 14.25 -1.35 -0.71
C ASP A 17 13.51 -1.65 0.60
N GLU A 18 13.71 -0.81 1.63
CA GLU A 18 13.09 -0.97 2.93
C GLU A 18 12.20 0.22 3.27
N PHE A 19 10.87 0.01 3.32
CA PHE A 19 9.90 1.07 3.63
C PHE A 19 10.09 1.66 5.04
N GLU A 20 10.67 0.91 5.95
CA GLU A 20 11.04 1.39 7.28
C GLU A 20 11.91 2.65 7.24
N GLN A 21 12.79 2.79 6.24
CA GLN A 21 13.62 4.00 6.07
C GLN A 21 12.77 5.24 5.77
N VAL A 22 11.68 5.08 5.01
CA VAL A 22 10.73 6.17 4.72
C VAL A 22 10.02 6.58 6.01
N ILE A 23 9.55 5.60 6.78
CA ILE A 23 8.87 5.83 8.05
C ILE A 23 9.81 6.49 9.06
N ALA A 24 11.01 5.95 9.26
CA ALA A 24 12.00 6.51 10.18
C ALA A 24 12.33 7.97 9.86
N ARG A 25 12.48 8.32 8.58
CA ARG A 25 12.67 9.72 8.16
C ARG A 25 11.44 10.58 8.37
N SER A 26 10.25 10.01 8.22
CA SER A 26 8.98 10.73 8.42
C SER A 26 8.68 11.03 9.88
N THR A 27 9.26 10.26 10.81
CA THR A 27 9.09 10.43 12.27
C THR A 27 10.14 11.33 12.91
N MET A 28 11.20 11.69 12.19
CA MET A 28 12.20 12.66 12.70
C MET A 28 11.54 13.98 13.07
N GLU A 29 12.07 14.62 14.08
CA GLU A 29 11.63 15.94 14.50
C GLU A 29 11.76 16.96 13.33
N HIS A 30 10.71 17.76 13.14
CA HIS A 30 10.60 18.71 12.02
C HIS A 30 10.63 18.11 10.60
N SER A 31 10.45 16.79 10.46
CA SER A 31 10.37 16.17 9.13
C SER A 31 9.11 16.61 8.38
N ILE A 32 9.30 17.05 7.14
CA ILE A 32 8.22 17.38 6.19
C ILE A 32 7.90 16.22 5.25
N LEU A 33 8.55 15.08 5.40
CA LEU A 33 8.42 13.97 4.42
C LEU A 33 7.01 13.41 4.37
N ALA A 34 6.39 13.12 5.51
CA ALA A 34 5.02 12.60 5.52
C ALA A 34 4.01 13.60 4.93
N PRO A 35 3.98 14.89 5.31
CA PRO A 35 3.15 15.90 4.66
C PRO A 35 3.41 16.03 3.15
N LEU A 36 4.67 15.96 2.72
CA LEU A 36 5.05 16.00 1.32
C LEU A 36 4.44 14.82 0.54
N LEU A 37 4.63 13.59 1.03
CA LEU A 37 4.07 12.40 0.41
C LEU A 37 2.54 12.44 0.33
N GLN A 38 1.90 12.90 1.40
CA GLN A 38 0.44 13.02 1.46
C GLN A 38 -0.09 14.07 0.48
N THR A 39 0.59 15.22 0.36
CA THR A 39 0.19 16.29 -0.54
C THR A 39 0.41 15.88 -2.01
N LEU A 40 1.58 15.32 -2.34
CA LEU A 40 1.89 14.90 -3.72
C LEU A 40 1.09 13.67 -4.17
N TYR A 41 0.44 12.96 -3.27
CA TYR A 41 -0.53 11.93 -3.64
C TYR A 41 -1.81 12.52 -4.29
N GLU A 42 -2.22 13.73 -3.89
CA GLU A 42 -3.46 14.37 -4.32
C GLU A 42 -3.24 15.57 -5.26
N SER A 43 -2.03 16.14 -5.25
CA SER A 43 -1.70 17.38 -5.94
C SER A 43 -0.33 17.27 -6.62
N ASP A 44 -0.16 17.99 -7.70
CA ASP A 44 1.14 18.19 -8.35
C ASP A 44 1.98 19.32 -7.72
N ARG A 45 1.52 19.86 -6.58
CA ARG A 45 2.12 21.03 -5.93
C ARG A 45 2.34 20.78 -4.44
N PHE A 46 3.48 21.25 -3.95
CA PHE A 46 3.79 21.28 -2.53
C PHE A 46 4.55 22.58 -2.21
N GLU A 47 4.14 23.26 -1.16
CA GLU A 47 4.81 24.46 -0.68
C GLU A 47 5.06 24.35 0.83
N TYR A 48 6.29 24.63 1.21
CA TYR A 48 6.70 24.64 2.61
C TYR A 48 7.64 25.81 2.87
N THR A 49 7.22 26.70 3.73
CA THR A 49 7.95 27.91 4.08
C THR A 49 8.33 27.90 5.54
N THR A 50 9.60 28.11 5.82
CA THR A 50 10.14 28.41 7.15
C THR A 50 10.78 29.78 7.15
N VAL A 51 11.22 30.28 8.32
CA VAL A 51 11.94 31.55 8.42
C VAL A 51 13.18 31.56 7.52
N THR A 52 13.84 30.41 7.32
CA THR A 52 15.13 30.31 6.61
C THR A 52 15.04 29.63 5.26
N ARG A 53 13.92 28.96 4.93
CA ARG A 53 13.79 28.19 3.69
C ARG A 53 12.38 28.30 3.12
N ASN A 54 12.34 28.46 1.81
CA ASN A 54 11.11 28.34 1.04
C ASN A 54 11.31 27.22 0.01
N ILE A 55 10.52 26.13 0.14
CA ILE A 55 10.53 25.01 -0.78
C ILE A 55 9.21 25.05 -1.53
N ARG A 56 9.27 25.23 -2.84
CA ARG A 56 8.13 25.20 -3.72
C ARG A 56 8.34 24.15 -4.81
N VAL A 57 7.43 23.20 -4.87
CA VAL A 57 7.40 22.15 -5.88
C VAL A 57 6.13 22.31 -6.70
N THR A 58 6.24 22.34 -8.00
CA THR A 58 5.11 22.47 -8.95
C THR A 58 5.28 21.49 -10.10
N ASN A 59 4.15 21.03 -10.64
CA ASN A 59 4.12 20.06 -11.74
C ASN A 59 4.92 18.79 -11.42
N ALA A 60 4.81 18.28 -10.19
CA ALA A 60 5.54 17.12 -9.73
C ALA A 60 4.62 15.92 -9.53
N TYR A 61 5.02 14.80 -10.08
CA TYR A 61 4.34 13.52 -9.96
C TYR A 61 5.29 12.53 -9.31
N LEU A 62 4.92 12.05 -8.13
CA LEU A 62 5.73 11.14 -7.34
C LEU A 62 5.10 9.75 -7.33
N SER A 63 5.89 8.76 -7.75
CA SER A 63 5.58 7.34 -7.55
C SER A 63 6.58 6.76 -6.56
N LEU A 64 6.09 6.04 -5.56
CA LEU A 64 6.90 5.36 -4.55
C LEU A 64 6.71 3.85 -4.69
N LEU A 65 7.81 3.13 -4.81
CA LEU A 65 7.87 1.67 -4.76
C LEU A 65 8.80 1.23 -3.65
N SER A 66 8.29 0.41 -2.75
CA SER A 66 9.09 -0.07 -1.62
C SER A 66 8.60 -1.42 -1.14
N SER A 67 9.45 -2.11 -0.38
CA SER A 67 9.12 -3.39 0.24
C SER A 67 9.34 -3.35 1.76
N SER A 68 8.73 -4.29 2.46
CA SER A 68 8.92 -4.51 3.90
C SER A 68 8.56 -5.95 4.25
N THR A 69 9.09 -6.45 5.35
CA THR A 69 8.53 -7.68 5.93
C THR A 69 7.19 -7.37 6.62
N ILE A 70 6.31 -8.36 6.72
CA ILE A 70 5.00 -8.19 7.36
C ILE A 70 5.14 -7.71 8.81
N ASP A 71 6.06 -8.30 9.56
CA ASP A 71 6.28 -7.95 10.97
C ASP A 71 6.84 -6.54 11.13
N THR A 72 7.81 -6.17 10.29
CA THR A 72 8.35 -4.81 10.26
C THR A 72 7.25 -3.81 9.90
N PHE A 73 6.47 -4.10 8.84
CA PHE A 73 5.38 -3.23 8.41
C PHE A 73 4.37 -3.01 9.54
N ALA A 74 3.94 -4.09 10.23
CA ALA A 74 2.97 -3.97 11.31
C ALA A 74 3.47 -3.14 12.51
N SER A 75 4.77 -3.21 12.81
CA SER A 75 5.37 -2.59 14.01
C SER A 75 5.89 -1.17 13.82
N MET A 76 6.16 -0.73 12.58
CA MET A 76 6.83 0.55 12.33
C MET A 76 5.92 1.78 12.43
N TRP A 77 4.60 1.59 12.45
CA TRP A 77 3.65 2.69 12.42
C TRP A 77 3.53 3.40 13.76
N GLU A 78 3.61 4.73 13.69
CA GLU A 78 3.26 5.62 14.80
C GLU A 78 1.86 6.17 14.60
N LYS A 79 1.16 6.43 15.73
CA LYS A 79 -0.20 6.98 15.74
C LYS A 79 -0.34 8.22 14.84
N ARG A 80 0.64 9.13 14.89
CA ARG A 80 0.65 10.35 14.07
C ARG A 80 0.60 10.07 12.56
N LEU A 81 1.28 9.03 12.08
CA LEU A 81 1.33 8.68 10.66
C LEU A 81 0.05 7.96 10.20
N THR A 82 -0.52 7.13 11.07
CA THR A 82 -1.78 6.43 10.80
C THR A 82 -2.96 7.40 10.82
N GLU A 83 -3.08 8.23 11.84
CA GLU A 83 -4.11 9.27 11.94
C GLU A 83 -3.97 10.33 10.85
N GLY A 84 -2.75 10.69 10.47
CA GLY A 84 -2.46 11.56 9.33
C GLY A 84 -2.83 10.96 7.98
N GLY A 85 -3.15 9.67 7.93
CA GLY A 85 -3.64 9.00 6.73
C GLY A 85 -2.56 8.67 5.69
N LEU A 86 -1.28 8.59 6.09
CA LEU A 86 -0.21 8.15 5.19
C LEU A 86 -0.45 6.71 4.73
N LEU A 87 -0.84 5.81 5.65
CA LEU A 87 -1.14 4.42 5.33
C LEU A 87 -2.22 4.28 4.25
N ASN A 88 -3.27 5.10 4.34
CA ASN A 88 -4.40 5.03 3.40
C ASN A 88 -4.04 5.53 1.98
N ARG A 89 -2.84 6.07 1.80
CA ARG A 89 -2.28 6.51 0.52
C ARG A 89 -1.26 5.53 -0.06
N LEU A 90 -1.11 4.37 0.57
CA LEU A 90 -0.29 3.27 0.08
C LEU A 90 -1.19 2.20 -0.50
N TRP A 91 -0.77 1.62 -1.61
CA TRP A 91 -1.34 0.39 -2.15
C TRP A 91 -0.47 -0.77 -1.66
N LEU A 92 -1.08 -1.72 -0.95
CA LEU A 92 -0.37 -2.82 -0.32
C LEU A 92 -0.50 -4.09 -1.17
N VAL A 93 0.61 -4.75 -1.40
CA VAL A 93 0.62 -6.05 -2.07
C VAL A 93 1.24 -7.07 -1.12
N ALA A 94 0.45 -8.04 -0.67
CA ALA A 94 0.94 -9.16 0.12
C ALA A 94 1.14 -10.37 -0.80
N PRO A 95 2.39 -10.76 -1.12
CA PRO A 95 2.62 -11.92 -1.95
C PRO A 95 2.22 -13.19 -1.19
N HIS A 96 1.56 -14.11 -1.88
CA HIS A 96 1.44 -15.47 -1.37
C HIS A 96 2.82 -16.14 -1.34
N PRO A 97 3.05 -17.09 -0.40
CA PRO A 97 4.30 -17.83 -0.37
C PRO A 97 4.52 -18.49 -1.73
N ALA A 98 5.43 -17.92 -2.51
CA ALA A 98 5.75 -18.46 -3.81
C ALA A 98 6.66 -19.70 -3.67
N LYS A 99 6.58 -20.59 -4.64
CA LYS A 99 7.52 -21.70 -4.74
C LYS A 99 8.94 -21.15 -4.76
N LYS A 100 9.80 -21.61 -3.86
CA LYS A 100 11.20 -21.22 -3.86
C LYS A 100 11.85 -21.64 -5.18
N LEU A 101 12.37 -20.67 -5.92
CA LEU A 101 13.14 -20.91 -7.13
C LEU A 101 14.62 -20.85 -6.77
N VAL A 102 15.41 -21.79 -7.30
CA VAL A 102 16.86 -21.80 -7.07
C VAL A 102 17.52 -20.60 -7.74
N LEU A 103 17.02 -20.23 -8.92
CA LEU A 103 17.42 -19.03 -9.66
C LEU A 103 16.17 -18.27 -10.11
N PRO A 104 16.22 -16.93 -10.16
CA PRO A 104 15.15 -16.16 -10.78
C PRO A 104 14.98 -16.61 -12.24
N PRO A 105 13.74 -16.78 -12.74
CA PRO A 105 13.52 -17.11 -14.14
C PRO A 105 13.98 -15.92 -15.01
N GLU A 106 14.63 -16.23 -16.13
CA GLU A 106 14.83 -15.24 -17.16
C GLU A 106 13.47 -14.81 -17.73
N LEU A 107 13.29 -13.53 -17.95
CA LEU A 107 12.03 -13.00 -18.48
C LEU A 107 11.77 -13.45 -19.93
N GLY A 108 12.81 -13.92 -20.64
CA GLY A 108 12.68 -14.53 -21.96
C GLY A 108 11.83 -13.69 -22.94
N ALA A 109 11.16 -14.37 -23.84
CA ALA A 109 10.33 -13.74 -24.87
C ALA A 109 9.12 -12.96 -24.30
N GLU A 110 8.57 -13.37 -23.17
CA GLU A 110 7.46 -12.66 -22.52
C GLU A 110 7.91 -11.29 -21.98
N GLY A 111 9.12 -11.20 -21.40
CA GLY A 111 9.67 -9.95 -20.95
C GLY A 111 9.96 -8.97 -22.08
N GLU A 112 10.49 -9.45 -23.20
CA GLU A 112 10.70 -8.59 -24.38
C GLU A 112 9.38 -8.12 -24.98
N ARG A 113 8.38 -8.98 -25.05
CA ARG A 113 7.03 -8.60 -25.48
C ARG A 113 6.43 -7.52 -24.57
N LEU A 114 6.51 -7.69 -23.25
CA LEU A 114 6.02 -6.68 -22.30
C LEU A 114 6.74 -5.32 -22.48
N LYS A 115 8.05 -5.35 -22.71
CA LYS A 115 8.81 -4.11 -23.00
C LYS A 115 8.30 -3.41 -24.25
N GLU A 116 8.00 -4.16 -25.30
CA GLU A 116 7.51 -3.60 -26.55
C GLU A 116 6.09 -3.06 -26.38
N ASP A 117 5.20 -3.78 -25.73
CA ASP A 117 3.84 -3.33 -25.40
C ASP A 117 3.86 -2.04 -24.58
N LEU A 118 4.77 -1.93 -23.60
CA LEU A 118 4.94 -0.71 -22.80
C LEU A 118 5.50 0.45 -23.64
N ARG A 119 6.47 0.20 -24.52
CA ARG A 119 7.00 1.24 -25.43
C ARG A 119 5.91 1.76 -26.35
N GLU A 120 5.13 0.87 -26.95
CA GLU A 120 4.01 1.24 -27.82
C GLU A 120 2.96 2.06 -27.06
N LEU A 121 2.61 1.65 -25.84
CA LEU A 121 1.69 2.40 -24.99
C LEU A 121 2.23 3.80 -24.68
N ILE A 122 3.49 3.90 -24.20
CA ILE A 122 4.11 5.20 -23.90
C ILE A 122 4.13 6.07 -25.15
N TRP A 123 4.56 5.52 -26.28
CA TRP A 123 4.58 6.26 -27.55
C TRP A 123 3.19 6.74 -27.95
N SER A 124 2.15 5.90 -27.84
CA SER A 124 0.76 6.28 -28.14
C SER A 124 0.25 7.40 -27.24
N LEU A 125 0.63 7.40 -25.96
CA LEU A 125 0.28 8.47 -25.01
C LEU A 125 1.03 9.78 -25.31
N GLU A 126 2.30 9.70 -25.71
CA GLU A 126 3.10 10.87 -26.08
C GLU A 126 2.60 11.53 -27.38
N GLN A 127 2.19 10.73 -28.36
CA GLN A 127 1.62 11.24 -29.63
C GLN A 127 0.15 11.64 -29.51
N GLY A 128 -0.47 11.30 -28.40
CA GLY A 128 -1.91 11.41 -28.19
C GLY A 128 -2.69 10.27 -28.86
N PRO A 129 -3.68 9.71 -28.15
CA PRO A 129 -4.49 8.62 -28.69
C PRO A 129 -5.28 9.07 -29.92
N VAL A 130 -5.42 8.16 -30.88
CA VAL A 130 -6.35 8.34 -32.02
C VAL A 130 -7.73 7.92 -31.52
N ILE A 131 -8.66 8.84 -31.50
CA ILE A 131 -10.07 8.57 -31.15
C ILE A 131 -10.96 8.75 -32.37
N LYS A 132 -12.02 7.95 -32.46
CA LYS A 132 -13.06 8.09 -33.46
C LYS A 132 -14.18 8.95 -32.91
N MET A 133 -14.32 10.16 -33.38
CA MET A 133 -15.46 11.02 -33.06
C MET A 133 -16.27 11.29 -34.32
N GLY A 134 -17.53 10.88 -34.35
CA GLY A 134 -18.42 11.09 -35.49
C GLY A 134 -17.95 10.47 -36.81
N GLY A 135 -17.27 9.28 -36.71
CA GLY A 135 -16.73 8.57 -37.89
C GLY A 135 -15.40 9.09 -38.41
N VAL A 136 -14.83 10.11 -37.78
CA VAL A 136 -13.52 10.69 -38.17
C VAL A 136 -12.48 10.34 -37.12
N GLU A 137 -11.36 9.78 -37.56
CA GLU A 137 -10.20 9.57 -36.70
C GLU A 137 -9.51 10.90 -36.41
N ARG A 138 -9.43 11.26 -35.14
CA ARG A 138 -8.69 12.46 -34.71
C ARG A 138 -7.61 12.03 -33.70
N ARG A 139 -6.40 12.50 -33.93
CA ARG A 139 -5.32 12.41 -32.96
C ARG A 139 -5.50 13.53 -31.94
N LEU A 140 -5.60 13.14 -30.66
CA LEU A 140 -5.57 14.13 -29.59
C LEU A 140 -4.15 14.68 -29.53
N ALA A 141 -4.01 15.99 -29.77
CA ALA A 141 -2.71 16.64 -29.66
C ALA A 141 -2.13 16.42 -28.27
N ALA A 142 -0.84 16.18 -28.23
CA ALA A 142 -0.07 15.99 -26.99
C ALA A 142 0.04 17.28 -26.13
N GLU A 143 -0.71 18.31 -26.45
CA GLU A 143 -0.89 19.46 -25.58
C GLU A 143 -1.64 19.02 -24.33
N ILE A 144 -1.27 19.56 -23.18
CA ILE A 144 -1.72 19.32 -21.81
C ILE A 144 -3.26 19.33 -21.65
N ASN A 145 -3.95 18.69 -22.53
CA ASN A 145 -5.39 18.53 -22.42
C ASN A 145 -5.66 17.25 -21.67
N THR A 146 -6.16 17.41 -20.46
CA THR A 146 -6.74 16.34 -19.67
C THR A 146 -7.79 15.63 -20.52
N HIS A 147 -7.40 14.53 -21.15
CA HIS A 147 -8.37 13.69 -21.84
C HIS A 147 -9.20 12.98 -20.80
N LYS A 148 -10.51 13.14 -20.87
CA LYS A 148 -11.45 12.47 -19.99
C LYS A 148 -11.82 11.13 -20.61
N ILE A 149 -11.50 10.03 -19.93
CA ILE A 149 -11.96 8.70 -20.28
C ILE A 149 -13.17 8.42 -19.36
N PRO A 150 -14.41 8.49 -19.85
CA PRO A 150 -15.60 8.25 -19.03
C PRO A 150 -15.76 6.77 -18.74
N LEU A 151 -16.56 6.43 -17.73
CA LEU A 151 -17.11 5.09 -17.60
C LEU A 151 -18.17 4.88 -18.70
N THR A 152 -18.15 3.74 -19.40
CA THR A 152 -19.28 3.35 -20.26
C THR A 152 -20.54 3.16 -19.40
N THR A 153 -21.73 3.24 -20.00
CA THR A 153 -22.99 3.06 -19.25
C THR A 153 -22.98 1.80 -18.42
N LYS A 154 -22.59 0.66 -18.98
CA LYS A 154 -22.50 -0.63 -18.27
C LYS A 154 -21.47 -0.62 -17.14
N ALA A 155 -20.36 0.12 -17.30
CA ALA A 155 -19.36 0.28 -16.25
C ALA A 155 -19.88 1.20 -15.13
N LEU A 156 -20.57 2.27 -15.50
CA LEU A 156 -21.18 3.17 -14.53
C LEU A 156 -22.25 2.48 -13.67
N ASP A 157 -23.10 1.65 -14.29
CA ASP A 157 -24.10 0.85 -13.56
C ASP A 157 -23.43 -0.09 -12.56
N LEU A 158 -22.35 -0.77 -12.98
CA LEU A 158 -21.58 -1.64 -12.11
C LEU A 158 -20.90 -0.88 -10.96
N TRP A 159 -20.29 0.27 -11.27
CA TRP A 159 -19.66 1.11 -10.23
C TRP A 159 -20.69 1.62 -9.22
N THR A 160 -21.86 2.01 -9.71
CA THR A 160 -22.95 2.49 -8.87
C THR A 160 -23.45 1.40 -7.92
N ALA A 161 -23.66 0.19 -8.43
CA ALA A 161 -24.03 -0.96 -7.60
C ALA A 161 -22.96 -1.27 -6.55
N PHE A 162 -21.68 -1.35 -6.95
CA PHE A 162 -20.58 -1.57 -6.01
C PHE A 162 -20.53 -0.48 -4.93
N TYR A 163 -20.60 0.80 -5.34
CA TYR A 163 -20.45 1.93 -4.43
C TYR A 163 -21.62 2.09 -3.44
N LEU A 164 -22.84 1.79 -3.88
CA LEU A 164 -24.04 1.96 -3.04
C LEU A 164 -24.39 0.71 -2.23
N GLU A 165 -24.04 -0.49 -2.70
CA GLU A 165 -24.46 -1.74 -2.08
C GLU A 165 -23.31 -2.48 -1.37
N GLU A 166 -22.17 -2.64 -2.03
CA GLU A 166 -21.07 -3.42 -1.48
C GLU A 166 -20.08 -2.59 -0.66
N PHE A 167 -19.71 -1.41 -1.12
CA PHE A 167 -18.71 -0.57 -0.46
C PHE A 167 -19.12 -0.12 0.96
N PRO A 168 -20.39 0.16 1.27
CA PRO A 168 -20.84 0.41 2.64
C PRO A 168 -20.60 -0.76 3.58
N ILE A 169 -20.78 -2.00 3.10
CA ILE A 169 -20.53 -3.22 3.89
C ILE A 169 -19.02 -3.32 4.26
N LEU A 170 -18.14 -3.08 3.28
CA LEU A 170 -16.70 -3.03 3.55
C LEU A 170 -16.33 -1.92 4.56
N THR A 171 -17.01 -0.78 4.45
CA THR A 171 -16.77 0.37 5.34
C THR A 171 -17.25 0.09 6.76
N GLU A 172 -18.38 -0.61 6.92
CA GLU A 172 -18.89 -1.03 8.22
C GLU A 172 -17.97 -2.09 8.86
N GLU A 173 -17.51 -3.06 8.07
CA GLU A 173 -16.64 -4.14 8.55
C GLU A 173 -15.27 -3.62 9.02
N ALA A 174 -14.60 -2.76 8.24
CA ALA A 174 -13.29 -2.20 8.59
C ALA A 174 -13.10 -0.80 7.98
N PRO A 175 -13.58 0.26 8.65
CA PRO A 175 -13.58 1.63 8.12
C PRO A 175 -12.20 2.12 7.68
N GLU A 176 -11.15 1.77 8.44
CA GLU A 176 -9.78 2.20 8.12
C GLU A 176 -9.22 1.49 6.89
N ALA A 177 -9.54 0.21 6.70
CA ALA A 177 -9.11 -0.56 5.54
C ALA A 177 -9.85 -0.12 4.26
N ALA A 178 -11.14 0.25 4.39
CA ALA A 178 -11.96 0.73 3.28
C ALA A 178 -11.61 2.16 2.82
N ARG A 179 -10.98 2.95 3.71
CA ARG A 179 -10.71 4.36 3.43
C ARG A 179 -9.91 4.57 2.15
N ARG A 180 -10.40 5.42 1.25
CA ARG A 180 -9.80 5.77 -0.06
C ARG A 180 -9.78 4.64 -1.09
N LEU A 181 -10.40 3.50 -0.86
CA LEU A 181 -10.48 2.46 -1.88
C LEU A 181 -11.24 2.94 -3.11
N GLU A 182 -12.29 3.75 -2.93
CA GLU A 182 -13.04 4.37 -4.03
C GLU A 182 -12.14 5.25 -4.92
N THR A 183 -11.23 6.01 -4.31
CA THR A 183 -10.26 6.83 -5.04
C THR A 183 -9.28 5.96 -5.83
N TYR A 184 -8.80 4.86 -5.24
CA TYR A 184 -7.98 3.88 -5.95
C TYR A 184 -8.75 3.22 -7.08
N GLY A 185 -10.02 2.89 -6.87
CA GLY A 185 -10.88 2.30 -7.88
C GLY A 185 -10.91 3.12 -9.16
N LEU A 186 -11.16 4.42 -9.06
CA LEU A 186 -11.19 5.30 -10.23
C LEU A 186 -9.80 5.46 -10.88
N ARG A 187 -8.74 5.52 -10.08
CA ARG A 187 -7.36 5.60 -10.62
C ARG A 187 -6.95 4.32 -11.33
N PHE A 188 -7.23 3.15 -10.76
CA PHE A 188 -6.93 1.88 -11.40
C PHE A 188 -7.82 1.60 -12.60
N ALA A 189 -9.09 2.05 -12.59
CA ALA A 189 -9.95 1.98 -13.76
C ALA A 189 -9.33 2.73 -14.94
N LEU A 190 -8.83 3.95 -14.71
CA LEU A 190 -8.15 4.74 -15.71
C LEU A 190 -6.86 4.07 -16.19
N LEU A 191 -5.98 3.63 -15.28
CA LEU A 191 -4.71 2.98 -15.63
C LEU A 191 -4.94 1.67 -16.41
N THR A 192 -5.91 0.86 -16.00
CA THR A 192 -6.25 -0.39 -16.67
C THR A 192 -6.85 -0.12 -18.05
N ALA A 193 -7.74 0.86 -18.16
CA ALA A 193 -8.30 1.26 -19.46
C ALA A 193 -7.20 1.73 -20.43
N LEU A 194 -6.26 2.56 -19.96
CA LEU A 194 -5.12 2.98 -20.75
C LEU A 194 -4.26 1.80 -21.23
N SER A 195 -3.94 0.86 -20.32
CA SER A 195 -3.15 -0.32 -20.69
C SER A 195 -3.85 -1.23 -21.70
N ARG A 196 -5.18 -1.20 -21.72
CA ARG A 196 -6.04 -1.95 -22.64
C ARG A 196 -6.42 -1.15 -23.89
N LYS A 197 -5.90 0.07 -24.02
CA LYS A 197 -6.19 1.01 -25.12
C LYS A 197 -7.70 1.36 -25.23
N GLU A 198 -8.40 1.38 -24.11
CA GLU A 198 -9.82 1.77 -24.01
C GLU A 198 -9.97 3.29 -23.89
N PHE A 199 -9.57 4.03 -24.92
CA PHE A 199 -9.51 5.51 -24.88
C PHE A 199 -10.88 6.20 -24.95
N GLU A 200 -11.91 5.53 -25.47
CA GLU A 200 -13.26 6.07 -25.58
C GLU A 200 -14.09 5.94 -24.30
N GLY A 201 -13.72 5.00 -23.42
CA GLY A 201 -14.39 4.79 -22.15
C GLY A 201 -14.01 3.48 -21.49
N VAL A 202 -13.96 3.49 -20.16
CA VAL A 202 -13.68 2.31 -19.33
C VAL A 202 -14.79 1.28 -19.54
N SER A 203 -14.43 0.09 -19.97
CA SER A 203 -15.37 -1.01 -20.17
C SER A 203 -15.82 -1.63 -18.83
N ARG A 204 -16.95 -2.36 -18.87
CA ARG A 204 -17.43 -3.14 -17.73
C ARG A 204 -16.42 -4.19 -17.28
N ASP A 205 -15.79 -4.92 -18.24
CA ASP A 205 -14.79 -5.95 -17.92
C ASP A 205 -13.58 -5.36 -17.19
N THR A 206 -13.11 -4.19 -17.64
CA THR A 206 -12.05 -3.46 -16.96
C THR A 206 -12.43 -3.09 -15.52
N LEU A 207 -13.65 -2.61 -15.32
CA LEU A 207 -14.11 -2.22 -14.00
C LEU A 207 -14.35 -3.41 -13.06
N GLU A 208 -14.83 -4.55 -13.57
CA GLU A 208 -14.95 -5.80 -12.80
C GLU A 208 -13.60 -6.24 -12.24
N ARG A 209 -12.53 -6.17 -13.04
CA ARG A 209 -11.16 -6.48 -12.60
C ARG A 209 -10.68 -5.50 -11.52
N VAL A 210 -10.98 -4.24 -11.69
CA VAL A 210 -10.62 -3.21 -10.71
C VAL A 210 -11.35 -3.42 -9.38
N ILE A 211 -12.64 -3.72 -9.40
CA ILE A 211 -13.39 -4.04 -8.17
C ILE A 211 -12.80 -5.27 -7.47
N ALA A 212 -12.40 -6.30 -8.22
CA ALA A 212 -11.71 -7.45 -7.64
C ALA A 212 -10.39 -7.05 -6.97
N LEU A 213 -9.61 -6.15 -7.58
CA LEU A 213 -8.39 -5.60 -6.98
C LEU A 213 -8.69 -4.79 -5.70
N LEU A 214 -9.78 -4.02 -5.66
CA LEU A 214 -10.18 -3.28 -4.46
C LEU A 214 -10.54 -4.22 -3.29
N LYS A 215 -11.27 -5.30 -3.58
CA LYS A 215 -11.60 -6.33 -2.59
C LYS A 215 -10.35 -7.05 -2.07
N TYR A 216 -9.40 -7.33 -2.95
CA TYR A 216 -8.09 -7.86 -2.56
C TYR A 216 -7.35 -6.88 -1.64
N GLU A 217 -7.23 -5.61 -2.04
CA GLU A 217 -6.55 -4.59 -1.24
C GLU A 217 -7.22 -4.40 0.14
N PHE A 218 -8.55 -4.41 0.19
CA PHE A 218 -9.29 -4.38 1.45
C PHE A 218 -8.89 -5.54 2.37
N SER A 219 -8.82 -6.76 1.84
CA SER A 219 -8.41 -7.94 2.62
C SER A 219 -6.96 -7.83 3.11
N VAL A 220 -6.05 -7.34 2.26
CA VAL A 220 -4.65 -7.10 2.63
C VAL A 220 -4.53 -6.06 3.73
N ARG A 221 -5.20 -4.92 3.60
CA ARG A 221 -5.17 -3.86 4.61
C ARG A 221 -5.74 -4.31 5.95
N LYS A 222 -6.82 -5.10 5.91
CA LYS A 222 -7.42 -5.68 7.11
C LYS A 222 -6.45 -6.63 7.82
N ALA A 223 -5.76 -7.50 7.04
CA ALA A 223 -4.78 -8.44 7.58
C ALA A 223 -3.50 -7.75 8.09
N LEU A 224 -3.05 -6.68 7.41
CA LEU A 224 -1.83 -5.94 7.74
C LEU A 224 -2.09 -4.68 8.58
N LYS A 225 -3.23 -4.60 9.26
CA LYS A 225 -3.56 -3.47 10.12
C LYS A 225 -2.39 -3.17 11.07
N PRO A 226 -1.91 -1.91 11.15
CA PRO A 226 -0.91 -1.49 12.14
C PRO A 226 -1.33 -1.85 13.55
N LEU A 227 -0.37 -2.12 14.40
CA LEU A 227 -0.62 -2.37 15.82
C LEU A 227 -1.08 -1.08 16.48
N ASP A 228 -2.35 -1.02 16.89
CA ASP A 228 -2.92 0.12 17.62
C ASP A 228 -2.60 0.02 19.10
N ALA A 229 -1.32 0.23 19.44
CA ALA A 229 -0.84 0.10 20.80
C ALA A 229 -0.33 1.42 21.33
N LYS A 230 -0.82 1.79 22.51
CA LYS A 230 -0.46 3.05 23.20
C LYS A 230 0.97 3.07 23.76
N SER A 231 1.62 1.90 23.84
CA SER A 231 2.99 1.76 24.37
C SER A 231 3.74 0.64 23.66
N ASP A 232 5.07 0.67 23.73
CA ASP A 232 5.90 -0.40 23.14
C ASP A 232 5.63 -1.75 23.78
N THR A 233 5.30 -1.81 25.07
CA THR A 233 4.88 -3.04 25.73
C THR A 233 3.61 -3.60 25.09
N ALA A 234 2.58 -2.77 24.87
CA ALA A 234 1.34 -3.20 24.24
C ALA A 234 1.54 -3.62 22.78
N LYS A 235 2.48 -2.98 22.04
CA LYS A 235 2.88 -3.46 20.70
C LYS A 235 3.47 -4.85 20.73
N ILE A 236 4.36 -5.10 21.69
CA ILE A 236 4.99 -6.41 21.86
C ILE A 236 3.94 -7.45 22.23
N GLU A 237 3.00 -7.13 23.13
CA GLU A 237 1.89 -8.00 23.49
C GLU A 237 1.06 -8.41 22.27
N GLN A 238 0.71 -7.46 21.41
CA GLN A 238 -0.03 -7.76 20.17
C GLN A 238 0.79 -8.61 19.18
N LEU A 239 2.11 -8.34 19.05
CA LEU A 239 2.99 -9.16 18.22
C LEU A 239 3.10 -10.59 18.73
N ILE A 240 3.23 -10.77 20.06
CA ILE A 240 3.25 -12.07 20.71
C ILE A 240 1.97 -12.85 20.41
N CYS A 241 0.80 -12.24 20.66
CA CYS A 241 -0.49 -12.89 20.39
C CYS A 241 -0.64 -13.26 18.92
N ARG A 242 -0.29 -12.36 18.00
CA ARG A 242 -0.35 -12.63 16.56
C ARG A 242 0.52 -13.83 16.16
N LYS A 243 1.73 -13.93 16.68
CA LYS A 243 2.62 -15.06 16.39
C LYS A 243 2.15 -16.37 16.99
N LEU A 244 1.59 -16.32 18.18
CA LEU A 244 1.05 -17.51 18.83
C LEU A 244 -0.25 -18.04 18.21
N CYS A 245 -0.99 -17.22 17.43
CA CYS A 245 -2.08 -17.70 16.57
C CYS A 245 -1.60 -18.70 15.49
N GLU A 246 -0.33 -18.64 15.10
CA GLU A 246 0.27 -19.56 14.13
C GLU A 246 0.68 -20.90 14.77
N GLY A 247 0.70 -20.96 16.10
CA GLY A 247 1.05 -22.15 16.90
C GLY A 247 1.93 -21.81 18.11
N GLN A 248 2.19 -22.83 18.90
CA GLN A 248 3.06 -22.70 20.09
C GLN A 248 4.53 -22.48 19.70
N LEU A 249 5.22 -21.62 20.45
CA LEU A 249 6.63 -21.30 20.21
C LEU A 249 7.45 -21.36 21.50
N THR A 250 8.75 -21.67 21.36
CA THR A 250 9.66 -21.46 22.49
C THR A 250 9.87 -19.96 22.73
N LYS A 251 10.15 -19.58 23.98
CA LYS A 251 10.42 -18.17 24.33
C LYS A 251 11.51 -17.55 23.45
N ARG A 252 12.55 -18.32 23.09
CA ARG A 252 13.63 -17.88 22.23
C ARG A 252 13.15 -17.66 20.79
N ASP A 253 12.35 -18.59 20.26
CA ASP A 253 11.87 -18.49 18.88
C ASP A 253 10.81 -17.38 18.77
N LEU A 254 9.96 -17.22 19.77
CA LEU A 254 9.01 -16.12 19.85
C LEU A 254 9.74 -14.76 19.87
N TYR A 255 10.77 -14.61 20.73
CA TYR A 255 11.59 -13.39 20.75
C TYR A 255 12.22 -13.06 19.41
N ARG A 256 12.70 -14.08 18.69
CA ARG A 256 13.27 -13.91 17.35
C ARG A 256 12.20 -13.56 16.31
N SER A 257 11.07 -14.26 16.34
CA SER A 257 10.00 -14.09 15.35
C SER A 257 9.36 -12.71 15.37
N ILE A 258 9.29 -12.06 16.54
CA ILE A 258 8.77 -10.69 16.69
C ILE A 258 9.87 -9.61 16.59
N SER A 259 11.09 -9.97 16.19
CA SER A 259 12.24 -9.04 16.18
C SER A 259 12.47 -8.36 17.54
N GLY A 260 12.35 -9.12 18.63
CA GLY A 260 12.39 -8.63 20.00
C GLY A 260 13.66 -7.85 20.38
N HIS A 261 14.78 -8.03 19.63
CA HIS A 261 16.00 -7.25 19.79
C HIS A 261 15.81 -5.74 19.57
N ARG A 262 14.81 -5.31 18.78
CA ARG A 262 14.47 -3.90 18.54
C ARG A 262 13.88 -3.23 19.78
N TYR A 263 13.20 -3.98 20.62
CA TYR A 263 12.51 -3.48 21.80
C TYR A 263 13.31 -3.69 23.08
N GLY A 264 14.26 -4.63 23.06
CA GLY A 264 15.02 -5.05 24.22
C GLY A 264 14.35 -6.15 25.05
N ALA A 265 15.18 -6.98 25.69
CA ALA A 265 14.70 -8.13 26.45
C ALA A 265 13.77 -7.77 27.61
N GLY A 266 14.01 -6.65 28.30
CA GLY A 266 13.21 -6.22 29.43
C GLY A 266 11.75 -5.88 29.09
N LEU A 267 11.49 -5.25 27.94
CA LEU A 267 10.13 -4.97 27.48
C LEU A 267 9.42 -6.25 27.02
N PHE A 268 10.15 -7.15 26.39
CA PHE A 268 9.61 -8.45 25.98
C PHE A 268 9.19 -9.30 27.20
N GLU A 269 10.02 -9.36 28.23
CA GLU A 269 9.68 -10.06 29.47
C GLU A 269 8.43 -9.48 30.14
N ARG A 270 8.38 -8.15 30.23
CA ARG A 270 7.21 -7.45 30.79
C ARG A 270 5.92 -7.75 30.01
N ALA A 271 6.01 -7.79 28.69
CA ALA A 271 4.87 -8.12 27.82
C ALA A 271 4.41 -9.58 28.05
N LEU A 272 5.34 -10.53 28.15
CA LEU A 272 5.01 -11.92 28.48
C LEU A 272 4.36 -12.06 29.87
N ASP A 273 4.90 -11.40 30.88
CA ASP A 273 4.35 -11.43 32.23
C ASP A 273 2.95 -10.84 32.30
N ASN A 274 2.71 -9.74 31.56
CA ASN A 274 1.38 -9.14 31.47
C ASN A 274 0.39 -10.10 30.81
N LEU A 275 0.71 -10.66 29.62
CA LEU A 275 -0.17 -11.58 28.90
C LEU A 275 -0.45 -12.86 29.71
N ALA A 276 0.55 -13.40 30.42
CA ALA A 276 0.37 -14.54 31.30
C ALA A 276 -0.53 -14.21 32.49
N ARG A 277 -0.34 -13.02 33.10
CA ARG A 277 -1.14 -12.58 34.25
C ARG A 277 -2.62 -12.38 33.91
N ILE A 278 -2.93 -11.90 32.72
CA ILE A 278 -4.32 -11.70 32.24
C ILE A 278 -4.90 -12.96 31.60
N GLY A 279 -4.14 -14.07 31.55
CA GLY A 279 -4.62 -15.35 31.04
C GLY A 279 -4.67 -15.50 29.52
N PHE A 280 -4.07 -14.58 28.76
CA PHE A 280 -4.03 -14.67 27.29
C PHE A 280 -3.03 -15.69 26.78
N ILE A 281 -1.96 -15.96 27.52
CA ILE A 281 -0.97 -16.98 27.19
C ILE A 281 -0.72 -17.91 28.35
N HIS A 282 -0.37 -19.14 28.04
CA HIS A 282 0.13 -20.13 29.00
C HIS A 282 1.62 -20.38 28.75
N ILE A 283 2.42 -20.38 29.83
CA ILE A 283 3.87 -20.63 29.77
C ILE A 283 4.17 -21.94 30.50
N GLU A 284 4.49 -22.98 29.75
CA GLU A 284 4.90 -24.28 30.27
C GLU A 284 6.42 -24.42 30.26
N ARG A 285 7.02 -24.78 31.37
CA ARG A 285 8.46 -25.05 31.43
C ARG A 285 8.74 -26.53 31.20
N LYS A 286 9.44 -26.83 30.09
CA LYS A 286 9.96 -28.16 29.75
C LYS A 286 11.49 -28.15 29.85
N GLY A 287 12.02 -28.54 31.02
CA GLY A 287 13.46 -28.50 31.27
C GLY A 287 14.03 -27.08 31.25
N LYS A 288 14.98 -26.81 30.33
CA LYS A 288 15.60 -25.48 30.16
C LYS A 288 14.84 -24.56 29.20
N GLN A 289 13.77 -25.03 28.59
CA GLN A 289 13.00 -24.26 27.62
C GLN A 289 11.62 -23.90 28.16
N ALA A 290 11.15 -22.71 27.90
CA ALA A 290 9.78 -22.31 28.15
C ALA A 290 9.03 -22.33 26.81
N LEU A 291 7.95 -23.11 26.78
CA LEU A 291 7.01 -23.18 25.66
C LEU A 291 5.83 -22.26 25.97
N ILE A 292 5.45 -21.44 24.98
CA ILE A 292 4.41 -20.42 25.13
C ILE A 292 3.29 -20.75 24.16
N THR A 293 2.07 -20.78 24.65
CA THR A 293 0.84 -21.08 23.90
C THR A 293 -0.16 -19.96 24.11
N LEU A 294 -0.93 -19.64 23.09
CA LEU A 294 -2.11 -18.78 23.23
C LEU A 294 -3.20 -19.59 23.95
N VAL A 295 -3.88 -18.98 24.91
CA VAL A 295 -5.06 -19.57 25.53
C VAL A 295 -6.26 -19.23 24.64
N ASP A 296 -6.92 -20.24 24.08
CA ASP A 296 -8.17 -20.03 23.33
C ASP A 296 -9.24 -19.50 24.30
N THR A 297 -9.51 -18.22 24.20
CA THR A 297 -10.65 -17.60 24.90
C THR A 297 -11.89 -17.70 24.02
N LEU A 298 -12.25 -18.92 23.62
CA LEU A 298 -13.55 -19.21 23.01
C LEU A 298 -14.33 -20.07 23.99
N ASP A 299 -15.01 -19.41 24.92
CA ASP A 299 -16.28 -19.83 25.50
C ASP A 299 -17.23 -18.62 25.59
#